data_515e447867dd2653ed4d41f3056a4e2d
#
_entry.id   515e447867dd2653ed4d41f3056a4e2d
#
_cell.length_a   1.000
_cell.length_b   1.000
_cell.length_c   1.000
_cell.angle_alpha   90.00
_cell.angle_beta   90.00
_cell.angle_gamma   90.00
#
_symmetry.space_group_name_H-M   'P 1'
#
loop_
_entity.id
_entity.type
_entity.pdbx_description
1 polymer ?
#
loop_
_entity_poly.entity_id
_entity_poly.type
_entity_poly.pdbx_seq_one_letter_code
_entity_poly.pdbx_strand_id
1 'polypeptide(L)'
;MHPNNPGTGASASTPAAREVTPTPQLLLNAGIVFAGGTAGALLRALLTALPQSSTTDLLTLFAINTLGAFALALITARTIPTRWQLALGTGLCGGFTTYSTMAASAATGLSAQNGTALVAALATVIIGLGASTLGWRLGTAPTRGGNQ
;
A
#
# COMPACT_ATOMS: atom_id res chain seq x y z
N MET A 1 -2.39 31.96 63.22
CA MET A 1 -2.55 32.38 61.80
C MET A 1 -2.07 31.29 60.90
N HIS A 2 -3.00 30.52 60.31
CA HIS A 2 -2.70 29.44 59.40
C HIS A 2 -3.24 29.87 58.02
N PRO A 3 -2.43 29.93 56.96
CA PRO A 3 -2.98 30.23 55.62
C PRO A 3 -3.55 28.95 55.01
N ASN A 4 -4.82 28.99 54.70
CA ASN A 4 -5.54 28.04 53.88
C ASN A 4 -4.90 27.95 52.48
N ASN A 5 -4.52 26.76 52.10
CA ASN A 5 -4.16 26.42 50.71
C ASN A 5 -5.39 25.79 50.04
N PRO A 6 -6.05 26.44 49.08
CA PRO A 6 -7.09 25.79 48.28
C PRO A 6 -6.41 24.95 47.22
N GLY A 7 -6.40 23.63 47.46
CA GLY A 7 -5.97 22.62 46.47
C GLY A 7 -6.80 22.74 45.20
N THR A 8 -6.21 23.27 44.16
CA THR A 8 -6.75 23.19 42.78
C THR A 8 -6.64 21.78 42.28
N GLY A 9 -7.68 20.98 42.57
CA GLY A 9 -7.93 19.70 41.87
C GLY A 9 -8.34 20.00 40.44
N ALA A 10 -7.37 20.18 39.55
CA ALA A 10 -7.62 20.15 38.13
C ALA A 10 -7.92 18.70 37.74
N SER A 11 -9.19 18.34 37.80
CA SER A 11 -9.70 17.13 37.15
C SER A 11 -9.45 17.27 35.66
N ALA A 12 -8.37 16.64 35.20
CA ALA A 12 -8.13 16.46 33.76
C ALA A 12 -9.25 15.58 33.21
N SER A 13 -10.30 16.20 32.69
CA SER A 13 -11.32 15.49 31.92
C SER A 13 -10.65 14.91 30.69
N THR A 14 -10.40 13.62 30.71
CA THR A 14 -10.03 12.84 29.51
C THR A 14 -11.07 13.13 28.45
N PRO A 15 -10.69 13.66 27.26
CA PRO A 15 -11.68 13.89 26.22
C PRO A 15 -12.32 12.55 25.87
N ALA A 16 -13.62 12.47 26.05
CA ALA A 16 -14.39 11.29 25.67
C ALA A 16 -14.10 10.96 24.21
N ALA A 17 -13.64 9.73 23.96
CA ALA A 17 -13.42 9.24 22.62
C ALA A 17 -14.71 9.44 21.83
N ARG A 18 -14.66 10.35 20.85
CA ARG A 18 -15.79 10.64 19.98
C ARG A 18 -16.09 9.37 19.22
N GLU A 19 -17.20 8.70 19.52
CA GLU A 19 -17.69 7.58 18.71
C GLU A 19 -17.93 8.11 17.28
N VAL A 20 -17.02 7.74 16.38
CA VAL A 20 -17.15 8.06 14.96
C VAL A 20 -18.09 7.02 14.36
N THR A 21 -19.39 7.32 14.32
CA THR A 21 -20.34 6.50 13.57
C THR A 21 -19.98 6.59 12.07
N PRO A 22 -19.70 5.46 11.42
CA PRO A 22 -19.30 5.48 10.01
C PRO A 22 -20.45 6.01 9.16
N THR A 23 -20.19 7.02 8.34
CA THR A 23 -21.16 7.52 7.39
C THR A 23 -21.43 6.48 6.30
N PRO A 24 -22.61 6.44 5.66
CA PRO A 24 -22.91 5.52 4.55
C PRO A 24 -21.87 5.58 3.43
N GLN A 25 -21.34 6.77 3.16
CA GLN A 25 -20.28 6.98 2.16
C GLN A 25 -18.95 6.31 2.56
N LEU A 26 -18.62 6.32 3.85
CA LEU A 26 -17.40 5.66 4.34
C LEU A 26 -17.54 4.14 4.20
N LEU A 27 -18.71 3.58 4.52
CA LEU A 27 -18.97 2.14 4.37
C LEU A 27 -18.90 1.70 2.90
N LEU A 28 -19.47 2.49 2.00
CA LEU A 28 -19.39 2.22 0.56
C LEU A 28 -17.93 2.25 0.07
N ASN A 29 -17.17 3.27 0.44
CA ASN A 29 -15.77 3.38 0.06
C ASN A 29 -14.93 2.21 0.62
N ALA A 30 -15.17 1.81 1.87
CA ALA A 30 -14.53 0.65 2.49
C ALA A 30 -14.87 -0.64 1.73
N GLY A 31 -16.14 -0.83 1.33
CA GLY A 31 -16.56 -1.96 0.51
C GLY A 31 -15.88 -2.01 -0.86
N ILE A 32 -15.73 -0.86 -1.52
CA ILE A 32 -15.01 -0.74 -2.80
C ILE A 32 -13.54 -1.13 -2.64
N VAL A 33 -12.86 -0.60 -1.61
CA VAL A 33 -11.46 -0.93 -1.31
C VAL A 33 -11.31 -2.41 -0.97
N PHE A 34 -12.23 -2.97 -0.16
CA PHE A 34 -12.22 -4.38 0.20
C PHE A 34 -12.35 -5.29 -1.02
N ALA A 35 -13.31 -5.01 -1.91
CA ALA A 35 -13.49 -5.79 -3.14
C ALA A 35 -12.26 -5.73 -4.04
N GLY A 36 -11.70 -4.53 -4.27
CA GLY A 36 -10.45 -4.36 -5.02
C GLY A 36 -9.28 -5.09 -4.36
N GLY A 37 -9.13 -4.96 -3.04
CA GLY A 37 -8.07 -5.62 -2.26
C GLY A 37 -8.15 -7.14 -2.32
N THR A 38 -9.35 -7.70 -2.23
CA THR A 38 -9.59 -9.14 -2.40
C THR A 38 -9.16 -9.62 -3.78
N ALA A 39 -9.54 -8.89 -4.85
CA ALA A 39 -9.12 -9.22 -6.21
C ALA A 39 -7.60 -9.15 -6.38
N GLY A 40 -6.94 -8.12 -5.83
CA GLY A 40 -5.49 -7.98 -5.85
C GLY A 40 -4.77 -9.10 -5.08
N ALA A 41 -5.25 -9.45 -3.89
CA ALA A 41 -4.71 -10.53 -3.09
C ALA A 41 -4.87 -11.91 -3.75
N LEU A 42 -6.02 -12.16 -4.38
CA LEU A 42 -6.24 -13.39 -5.16
C LEU A 42 -5.30 -13.48 -6.36
N LEU A 43 -5.15 -12.39 -7.12
CA LEU A 43 -4.22 -12.35 -8.25
C LEU A 43 -2.78 -12.66 -7.79
N ARG A 44 -2.34 -12.04 -6.70
CA ARG A 44 -1.04 -12.33 -6.10
C ARG A 44 -0.94 -13.80 -5.67
N ALA A 45 -1.95 -14.32 -4.97
CA ALA A 45 -1.96 -15.71 -4.52
C ALA A 45 -1.84 -16.69 -5.69
N LEU A 46 -2.52 -16.45 -6.79
CA LEU A 46 -2.43 -17.26 -8.01
C LEU A 46 -1.02 -17.23 -8.61
N LEU A 47 -0.39 -16.05 -8.67
CA LEU A 47 0.98 -15.92 -9.21
C LEU A 47 2.03 -16.61 -8.32
N THR A 48 1.80 -16.63 -7.00
CA THR A 48 2.72 -17.25 -6.03
C THR A 48 2.40 -18.70 -5.70
N ALA A 49 1.26 -19.25 -6.16
CA ALA A 49 0.86 -20.64 -5.92
C ALA A 49 1.60 -21.66 -6.79
N LEU A 50 2.25 -21.22 -7.86
CA LEU A 50 3.01 -22.12 -8.74
C LEU A 50 4.27 -22.62 -8.01
N PRO A 51 4.64 -23.90 -8.16
CA PRO A 51 5.89 -24.42 -7.60
C PRO A 51 7.08 -23.63 -8.13
N GLN A 52 7.81 -22.97 -7.23
CA GLN A 52 8.88 -22.07 -7.61
C GLN A 52 10.17 -22.46 -6.88
N SER A 53 11.31 -22.16 -7.48
CA SER A 53 12.60 -22.18 -6.80
C SER A 53 12.77 -20.89 -5.99
N SER A 54 13.65 -20.85 -5.01
CA SER A 54 13.93 -19.66 -4.19
C SER A 54 14.25 -18.41 -5.04
N THR A 55 14.93 -18.58 -6.17
CA THR A 55 15.24 -17.49 -7.10
C THR A 55 13.99 -16.99 -7.83
N THR A 56 13.13 -17.90 -8.27
CA THR A 56 11.87 -17.56 -8.95
C THR A 56 10.91 -16.85 -7.99
N ASP A 57 10.88 -17.26 -6.71
CA ASP A 57 10.09 -16.58 -5.66
C ASP A 57 10.51 -15.11 -5.50
N LEU A 58 11.80 -14.85 -5.41
CA LEU A 58 12.33 -13.49 -5.29
C LEU A 58 12.01 -12.64 -6.53
N LEU A 59 12.14 -13.21 -7.73
CA LEU A 59 11.80 -12.53 -8.98
C LEU A 59 10.31 -12.25 -9.09
N THR A 60 9.46 -13.17 -8.66
CA THR A 60 8.00 -12.99 -8.63
C THR A 60 7.61 -11.87 -7.68
N LEU A 61 8.16 -11.85 -6.45
CA LEU A 61 7.92 -10.77 -5.49
C LEU A 61 8.41 -9.42 -6.01
N PHE A 62 9.59 -9.39 -6.64
CA PHE A 62 10.13 -8.21 -7.29
C PHE A 62 9.19 -7.67 -8.37
N ALA A 63 8.71 -8.54 -9.27
CA ALA A 63 7.81 -8.17 -10.36
C ALA A 63 6.47 -7.65 -9.83
N ILE A 64 5.84 -8.36 -8.88
CA ILE A 64 4.59 -7.98 -8.26
C ILE A 64 4.68 -6.58 -7.64
N ASN A 65 5.71 -6.32 -6.84
CA ASN A 65 5.86 -5.03 -6.16
C ASN A 65 6.19 -3.89 -7.14
N THR A 66 7.05 -4.14 -8.12
CA THR A 66 7.42 -3.15 -9.14
C THR A 66 6.24 -2.79 -10.05
N LEU A 67 5.51 -3.79 -10.53
CA LEU A 67 4.31 -3.58 -11.36
C LEU A 67 3.19 -2.90 -10.57
N GLY A 68 3.00 -3.29 -9.31
CA GLY A 68 2.01 -2.66 -8.44
C GLY A 68 2.33 -1.20 -8.15
N ALA A 69 3.61 -0.87 -7.90
CA ALA A 69 4.07 0.50 -7.68
C ALA A 69 3.89 1.38 -8.94
N PHE A 70 4.22 0.84 -10.12
CA PHE A 70 3.98 1.50 -11.40
C PHE A 70 2.49 1.76 -11.64
N ALA A 71 1.65 0.71 -11.50
CA ALA A 71 0.21 0.80 -11.73
C ALA A 71 -0.46 1.78 -10.76
N LEU A 72 -0.10 1.73 -9.48
CA LEU A 72 -0.62 2.66 -8.47
C LEU A 72 -0.31 4.11 -8.84
N ALA A 73 0.94 4.40 -9.18
CA ALA A 73 1.35 5.75 -9.57
C ALA A 73 0.64 6.22 -10.84
N LEU A 74 0.50 5.34 -11.84
CA LEU A 74 -0.24 5.63 -13.08
C LEU A 74 -1.71 5.95 -12.81
N ILE A 75 -2.39 5.14 -11.99
CA ILE A 75 -3.80 5.31 -11.63
C ILE A 75 -3.99 6.62 -10.84
N THR A 76 -3.11 6.87 -9.86
CA THR A 76 -3.19 8.07 -9.01
C THR A 76 -2.94 9.36 -9.79
N ALA A 77 -2.07 9.32 -10.81
CA ALA A 77 -1.77 10.46 -11.66
C ALA A 77 -2.89 10.75 -12.68
N ARG A 78 -3.80 9.82 -12.92
CA ARG A 78 -4.93 9.99 -13.84
C ARG A 78 -6.12 10.63 -13.16
N THR A 79 -6.80 11.54 -13.87
CA THR A 79 -8.08 12.10 -13.42
C THR A 79 -9.21 11.11 -13.74
N ILE A 80 -9.41 10.16 -12.82
CA ILE A 80 -10.50 9.17 -12.89
C ILE A 80 -11.44 9.35 -11.69
N PRO A 81 -12.69 8.90 -11.76
CA PRO A 81 -13.62 8.99 -10.63
C PRO A 81 -13.06 8.33 -9.37
N THR A 82 -13.25 8.97 -8.21
CA THR A 82 -12.70 8.56 -6.91
C THR A 82 -12.94 7.08 -6.58
N ARG A 83 -14.12 6.54 -6.93
CA ARG A 83 -14.44 5.12 -6.72
C ARG A 83 -13.49 4.17 -7.46
N TRP A 84 -13.05 4.54 -8.67
CA TRP A 84 -12.08 3.75 -9.42
C TRP A 84 -10.66 3.90 -8.87
N GLN A 85 -10.30 5.09 -8.37
CA GLN A 85 -9.04 5.25 -7.64
C GLN A 85 -8.99 4.39 -6.38
N LEU A 86 -10.10 4.34 -5.63
CA LEU A 86 -10.22 3.49 -4.44
C LEU A 86 -10.17 2.00 -4.80
N ALA A 87 -10.92 1.56 -5.83
CA ALA A 87 -10.96 0.16 -6.23
C ALA A 87 -9.63 -0.34 -6.78
N LEU A 88 -9.06 0.38 -7.76
CA LEU A 88 -7.86 -0.05 -8.50
C LEU A 88 -6.57 0.37 -7.79
N GLY A 89 -6.49 1.61 -7.29
CA GLY A 89 -5.31 2.13 -6.60
C GLY A 89 -5.18 1.53 -5.20
N THR A 90 -6.02 1.96 -4.28
CA THR A 90 -5.94 1.53 -2.87
C THR A 90 -6.29 0.06 -2.70
N GLY A 91 -7.37 -0.41 -3.35
CA GLY A 91 -7.81 -1.80 -3.26
C GLY A 91 -6.87 -2.74 -4.02
N LEU A 92 -7.00 -2.81 -5.33
CA LEU A 92 -6.32 -3.82 -6.16
C LEU A 92 -4.79 -3.74 -6.05
N CYS A 93 -4.17 -2.58 -6.25
CA CYS A 93 -2.72 -2.46 -6.13
C CYS A 93 -2.25 -2.71 -4.70
N GLY A 94 -3.00 -2.25 -3.67
CA GLY A 94 -2.68 -2.50 -2.26
C GLY A 94 -2.76 -3.98 -1.88
N GLY A 95 -3.75 -4.73 -2.37
CA GLY A 95 -3.86 -6.17 -2.17
C GLY A 95 -2.87 -6.98 -3.02
N PHE A 96 -2.50 -6.49 -4.20
CA PHE A 96 -1.58 -7.14 -5.11
C PHE A 96 -0.12 -7.09 -4.62
N THR A 97 0.34 -5.94 -4.11
CA THR A 97 1.70 -5.76 -3.58
C THR A 97 1.86 -6.38 -2.20
N THR A 98 3.10 -6.70 -1.80
CA THR A 98 3.39 -7.24 -0.47
C THR A 98 4.73 -6.76 0.07
N TYR A 99 4.68 -5.97 1.15
CA TYR A 99 5.86 -5.60 1.90
C TYR A 99 6.26 -6.70 2.90
N SER A 100 5.26 -7.34 3.54
CA SER A 100 5.50 -8.31 4.60
C SER A 100 6.27 -9.54 4.11
N THR A 101 5.89 -10.10 2.95
CA THR A 101 6.59 -11.25 2.36
C THR A 101 8.03 -10.88 1.96
N MET A 102 8.23 -9.68 1.39
CA MET A 102 9.56 -9.18 1.05
C MET A 102 10.44 -9.00 2.29
N ALA A 103 9.89 -8.41 3.35
CA ALA A 103 10.59 -8.20 4.61
C ALA A 103 10.93 -9.54 5.30
N ALA A 104 10.00 -10.49 5.31
CA ALA A 104 10.23 -11.83 5.85
C ALA A 104 11.34 -12.57 5.09
N SER A 105 11.33 -12.52 3.74
CA SER A 105 12.37 -13.13 2.92
C SER A 105 13.75 -12.51 3.15
N ALA A 106 13.81 -11.18 3.33
CA ALA A 106 15.06 -10.49 3.65
C ALA A 106 15.58 -10.90 5.04
N ALA A 107 14.70 -10.98 6.05
CA ALA A 107 15.05 -11.37 7.41
C ALA A 107 15.55 -12.83 7.49
N THR A 108 14.88 -13.77 6.82
CA THR A 108 15.30 -15.17 6.77
C THR A 108 16.61 -15.33 5.99
N GLY A 109 16.79 -14.59 4.90
CA GLY A 109 18.04 -14.55 4.16
C GLY A 109 19.22 -14.07 5.01
N LEU A 110 19.02 -13.03 5.81
CA LEU A 110 20.03 -12.52 6.73
C LEU A 110 20.41 -13.57 7.79
N SER A 111 19.41 -14.24 8.37
CA SER A 111 19.64 -15.30 9.39
C SER A 111 20.39 -16.50 8.81
N ALA A 112 20.17 -16.82 7.52
CA ALA A 112 20.87 -17.86 6.81
C ALA A 112 22.24 -17.43 6.21
N GLN A 113 22.71 -16.23 6.55
CA GLN A 113 23.93 -15.61 5.96
C GLN A 113 23.88 -15.52 4.41
N ASN A 114 22.69 -15.50 3.85
CA ASN A 114 22.46 -15.37 2.42
C ASN A 114 21.97 -13.94 2.10
N GLY A 115 22.87 -13.09 1.65
CA GLY A 115 22.57 -11.68 1.34
C GLY A 115 21.69 -11.46 0.09
N THR A 116 21.41 -12.50 -0.72
CA THR A 116 20.67 -12.34 -1.98
C THR A 116 19.24 -11.83 -1.76
N ALA A 117 18.55 -12.28 -0.73
CA ALA A 117 17.20 -11.83 -0.40
C ALA A 117 17.17 -10.35 0.04
N LEU A 118 18.18 -9.90 0.80
CA LEU A 118 18.33 -8.50 1.18
C LEU A 118 18.61 -7.61 -0.05
N VAL A 119 19.53 -8.05 -0.92
CA VAL A 119 19.82 -7.33 -2.17
C VAL A 119 18.58 -7.25 -3.06
N ALA A 120 17.81 -8.33 -3.18
CA ALA A 120 16.56 -8.35 -3.93
C ALA A 120 15.52 -7.38 -3.34
N ALA A 121 15.40 -7.32 -2.02
CA ALA A 121 14.50 -6.39 -1.34
C ALA A 121 14.89 -4.92 -1.60
N LEU A 122 16.18 -4.58 -1.47
CA LEU A 122 16.67 -3.23 -1.75
C LEU A 122 16.50 -2.86 -3.22
N ALA A 123 16.81 -3.77 -4.14
CA ALA A 123 16.57 -3.59 -5.57
C ALA A 123 15.09 -3.33 -5.87
N THR A 124 14.18 -4.07 -5.23
CA THR A 124 12.73 -3.88 -5.37
C THR A 124 12.31 -2.46 -4.97
N VAL A 125 12.84 -1.93 -3.87
CA VAL A 125 12.54 -0.56 -3.43
C VAL A 125 13.05 0.47 -4.44
N ILE A 126 14.31 0.36 -4.86
CA ILE A 126 14.94 1.34 -5.77
C ILE A 126 14.24 1.32 -7.14
N ILE A 127 14.03 0.13 -7.71
CA ILE A 127 13.41 -0.01 -9.03
C ILE A 127 11.92 0.31 -8.95
N GLY A 128 11.25 -0.04 -7.84
CA GLY A 128 9.87 0.34 -7.57
C GLY A 128 9.67 1.85 -7.51
N LEU A 129 10.61 2.59 -6.92
CA LEU A 129 10.60 4.06 -6.96
C LEU A 129 10.73 4.59 -8.40
N GLY A 130 11.65 4.04 -9.19
CA GLY A 130 11.80 4.37 -10.60
C GLY A 130 10.54 4.05 -11.42
N ALA A 131 9.94 2.89 -11.18
CA ALA A 131 8.69 2.48 -11.82
C ALA A 131 7.54 3.42 -11.44
N SER A 132 7.44 3.85 -10.18
CA SER A 132 6.44 4.82 -9.73
C SER A 132 6.61 6.18 -10.41
N THR A 133 7.85 6.69 -10.55
CA THR A 133 8.10 7.96 -11.24
C THR A 133 7.71 7.87 -12.72
N LEU A 134 7.98 6.74 -13.36
CA LEU A 134 7.57 6.49 -14.75
C LEU A 134 6.04 6.42 -14.87
N GLY A 135 5.38 5.66 -13.99
CA GLY A 135 3.93 5.57 -13.94
C GLY A 135 3.26 6.93 -13.75
N TRP A 136 3.79 7.75 -12.85
CA TRP A 136 3.31 9.11 -12.64
C TRP A 136 3.45 9.99 -13.88
N ARG A 137 4.64 9.99 -14.50
CA ARG A 137 4.89 10.77 -15.74
C ARG A 137 3.94 10.36 -16.88
N LEU A 138 3.72 9.06 -17.06
CA LEU A 138 2.80 8.56 -18.08
C LEU A 138 1.34 8.88 -17.76
N GLY A 139 0.99 8.89 -16.46
CA GLY A 139 -0.35 9.25 -16.00
C GLY A 139 -0.67 10.74 -16.18
N THR A 140 0.33 11.62 -16.00
CA THR A 140 0.18 13.08 -16.19
C THR A 140 0.42 13.55 -17.62
N ALA A 141 0.89 12.67 -18.51
CA ALA A 141 1.12 13.04 -19.91
C ALA A 141 -0.19 13.51 -20.57
N PRO A 142 -0.19 14.64 -21.28
CA PRO A 142 -1.39 15.11 -21.98
C PRO A 142 -1.84 14.06 -22.99
N THR A 143 -3.10 13.65 -22.91
CA THR A 143 -3.71 12.79 -23.94
C THR A 143 -3.74 13.56 -25.25
N ARG A 144 -2.89 13.19 -26.20
CA ARG A 144 -2.98 13.67 -27.58
C ARG A 144 -4.27 13.11 -28.18
N GLY A 145 -5.34 13.87 -28.09
CA GLY A 145 -6.60 13.44 -28.67
C GLY A 145 -7.72 14.46 -28.47
N GLY A 146 -8.01 15.23 -29.47
CA GLY A 146 -9.27 15.95 -29.56
C GLY A 146 -9.21 17.40 -29.96
N ASN A 147 -8.51 17.72 -31.06
CA ASN A 147 -8.95 18.81 -31.92
C ASN A 147 -9.52 18.17 -33.17
N GLN A 148 -10.82 17.94 -33.17
CA GLN A 148 -11.67 17.95 -34.40
C GLN A 148 -13.00 18.57 -34.01
#